data_684d104002a6804e77b2c9bb71d97a74
#
_entry.id   684d104002a6804e77b2c9bb71d97a74
#
_cell.length_a   1.000
_cell.length_b   1.000
_cell.length_c   1.000
_cell.angle_alpha   90.00
_cell.angle_beta   90.00
_cell.angle_gamma   90.00
#
_symmetry.space_group_name_H-M   'P 1'
#
loop_
_entity.id
_entity.type
_entity.pdbx_description
1 polymer ?
#
loop_
_entity_poly.entity_id
_entity_poly.type
_entity_poly.pdbx_seq_one_letter_code
_entity_poly.pdbx_strand_id
1 'polypeptide(L)'
;QASLKGAGSGVVSVGDLFAGALIPGVLLVVFYLLYIAATAFFRPAACPPVSVSEDTAPLTVKEVAFGLGAPLLLIIAVLGAILGGVAPPTEAAAIGAAGAAILAGLRLSEEANSRLSPLLLAGLISIAAILLLRNTMDLRAGVETITAGNTIGIVLTVLASLVFFAGFAAGLLVLRKVRQLLPALTSATHITSMVFLILIGASLFSLVFRGYGGDEMVAAILHQAPGGKWGALALTMLVIFILGFFLDFIEIVF
;
A
#
# COMPACT_ATOMS: atom_id res chain seq x y z
N GLN A 1 -20.13 -15.75 -0.06
CA GLN A 1 -18.72 -16.02 -0.48
C GLN A 1 -18.28 -17.47 -0.25
N ALA A 2 -19.02 -18.29 0.49
CA ALA A 2 -18.69 -19.72 0.69
C ALA A 2 -19.07 -20.61 -0.50
N SER A 3 -19.90 -20.15 -1.45
CA SER A 3 -20.40 -20.96 -2.58
C SER A 3 -19.47 -21.02 -3.79
N LEU A 4 -18.40 -20.23 -3.87
CA LEU A 4 -17.52 -20.17 -5.04
C LEU A 4 -16.27 -21.05 -4.96
N LYS A 5 -16.08 -21.81 -3.87
CA LYS A 5 -14.94 -22.74 -3.74
C LYS A 5 -15.08 -24.05 -4.53
N GLY A 6 -16.13 -24.23 -5.30
CA GLY A 6 -16.42 -25.47 -6.03
C GLY A 6 -16.34 -25.40 -7.56
N ALA A 7 -16.09 -24.24 -8.15
CA ALA A 7 -15.98 -24.13 -9.61
C ALA A 7 -14.52 -23.85 -9.99
N GLY A 8 -13.85 -24.83 -10.57
CA GLY A 8 -12.47 -24.79 -11.04
C GLY A 8 -12.21 -23.86 -12.24
N SER A 9 -12.60 -22.60 -12.15
CA SER A 9 -12.17 -21.53 -13.03
C SER A 9 -11.28 -20.62 -12.20
N GLY A 10 -9.98 -20.64 -12.45
CA GLY A 10 -8.96 -19.90 -11.74
C GLY A 10 -9.11 -18.38 -11.88
N VAL A 11 -10.11 -17.82 -11.24
CA VAL A 11 -10.22 -16.37 -11.06
C VAL A 11 -9.21 -15.99 -9.98
N VAL A 12 -8.08 -15.45 -10.41
CA VAL A 12 -7.05 -14.92 -9.51
C VAL A 12 -7.62 -13.70 -8.79
N SER A 13 -7.65 -13.73 -7.47
CA SER A 13 -8.07 -12.56 -6.69
C SER A 13 -6.97 -11.50 -6.65
N VAL A 14 -7.35 -10.24 -6.42
CA VAL A 14 -6.36 -9.16 -6.23
C VAL A 14 -5.44 -9.47 -5.05
N GLY A 15 -5.94 -10.12 -3.99
CA GLY A 15 -5.13 -10.59 -2.87
C GLY A 15 -4.07 -11.61 -3.27
N ASP A 16 -4.40 -12.55 -4.19
CA ASP A 16 -3.44 -13.54 -4.70
C ASP A 16 -2.32 -12.88 -5.52
N LEU A 17 -2.64 -11.81 -6.27
CA LEU A 17 -1.63 -11.03 -6.99
C LEU A 17 -0.66 -10.34 -6.03
N PHE A 18 -1.15 -9.71 -4.97
CA PHE A 18 -0.31 -9.12 -3.93
C PHE A 18 0.56 -10.18 -3.22
N ALA A 19 -0.02 -11.35 -2.89
CA ALA A 19 0.73 -12.45 -2.29
C ALA A 19 1.83 -12.96 -3.25
N GLY A 20 1.52 -13.10 -4.54
CA GLY A 20 2.47 -13.51 -5.56
C GLY A 20 3.62 -12.53 -5.77
N ALA A 21 3.37 -11.23 -5.63
CA ALA A 21 4.37 -10.19 -5.77
C ALA A 21 5.36 -10.10 -4.59
N LEU A 22 5.03 -10.70 -3.45
CA LEU A 22 5.84 -10.58 -2.23
C LEU A 22 7.21 -11.24 -2.38
N ILE A 23 7.28 -12.44 -2.94
CA ILE A 23 8.54 -13.18 -3.16
C ILE A 23 9.46 -12.43 -4.14
N PRO A 24 9.02 -12.05 -5.36
CA PRO A 24 9.83 -11.26 -6.27
C PRO A 24 10.27 -9.92 -5.67
N GLY A 25 9.40 -9.25 -4.91
CA GLY A 25 9.70 -7.99 -4.24
C GLY A 25 10.81 -8.14 -3.21
N VAL A 26 10.75 -9.14 -2.33
CA VAL A 26 11.82 -9.43 -1.36
C VAL A 26 13.13 -9.79 -2.07
N LEU A 27 13.07 -10.59 -3.13
CA LEU A 27 14.24 -10.97 -3.92
C LEU A 27 14.92 -9.73 -4.52
N LEU A 28 14.14 -8.78 -5.04
CA LEU A 28 14.66 -7.53 -5.59
C LEU A 28 15.37 -6.69 -4.50
N VAL A 29 14.79 -6.58 -3.31
CA VAL A 29 15.44 -5.89 -2.18
C VAL A 29 16.76 -6.56 -1.81
N VAL A 30 16.80 -7.89 -1.76
CA VAL A 30 18.05 -8.64 -1.51
C VAL A 30 19.09 -8.35 -2.58
N PHE A 31 18.72 -8.30 -3.86
CA PHE A 31 19.65 -7.97 -4.94
C PHE A 31 20.18 -6.52 -4.82
N TYR A 32 19.34 -5.57 -4.44
CA TYR A 32 19.81 -4.20 -4.19
C TYR A 32 20.78 -4.14 -3.02
N LEU A 33 20.50 -4.83 -1.92
CA LEU A 33 21.41 -4.88 -0.77
C LEU A 33 22.75 -5.54 -1.15
N LEU A 34 22.72 -6.63 -1.89
CA LEU A 34 23.92 -7.31 -2.38
C LEU A 34 24.72 -6.42 -3.34
N TYR A 35 24.05 -5.71 -4.25
CA TYR A 35 24.69 -4.78 -5.16
C TYR A 35 25.38 -3.64 -4.42
N ILE A 36 24.69 -3.02 -3.45
CA ILE A 36 25.25 -1.94 -2.63
C ILE A 36 26.45 -2.46 -1.82
N ALA A 37 26.30 -3.61 -1.17
CA ALA A 37 27.38 -4.24 -0.40
C ALA A 37 28.58 -4.58 -1.27
N ALA A 38 28.36 -5.16 -2.44
CA ALA A 38 29.42 -5.47 -3.40
C ALA A 38 30.12 -4.18 -3.89
N THR A 39 29.35 -3.14 -4.22
CA THR A 39 29.89 -1.86 -4.65
C THR A 39 30.72 -1.21 -3.55
N ALA A 40 30.26 -1.22 -2.32
CA ALA A 40 30.96 -0.69 -1.16
C ALA A 40 32.28 -1.46 -0.90
N PHE A 41 32.27 -2.77 -1.12
CA PHE A 41 33.45 -3.62 -0.93
C PHE A 41 34.46 -3.49 -2.07
N PHE A 42 34.02 -3.57 -3.33
CA PHE A 42 34.90 -3.57 -4.49
C PHE A 42 35.27 -2.18 -5.02
N ARG A 43 34.43 -1.18 -4.74
CA ARG A 43 34.61 0.21 -5.19
C ARG A 43 34.29 1.20 -4.07
N PRO A 44 35.07 1.25 -2.97
CA PRO A 44 34.80 2.12 -1.84
C PRO A 44 34.73 3.62 -2.18
N ALA A 45 35.42 4.04 -3.25
CA ALA A 45 35.34 5.41 -3.77
C ALA A 45 33.96 5.77 -4.36
N ALA A 46 33.15 4.78 -4.78
CA ALA A 46 31.80 5.00 -5.28
C ALA A 46 30.75 5.08 -4.13
N CYS A 47 31.11 4.64 -2.94
CA CYS A 47 30.30 4.69 -1.71
C CYS A 47 31.07 5.40 -0.60
N PRO A 48 31.39 6.71 -0.75
CA PRO A 48 32.11 7.42 0.29
C PRO A 48 31.26 7.47 1.57
N PRO A 49 31.90 7.33 2.75
CA PRO A 49 31.18 7.48 4.01
C PRO A 49 30.61 8.89 4.10
N VAL A 50 29.36 9.00 4.54
CA VAL A 50 28.74 10.30 4.80
C VAL A 50 29.53 10.96 5.94
N SER A 51 30.18 12.08 5.64
CA SER A 51 30.83 12.89 6.69
C SER A 51 29.74 13.48 7.57
N VAL A 52 29.62 12.96 8.78
CA VAL A 52 28.77 13.56 9.80
C VAL A 52 29.43 14.87 10.19
N SER A 53 28.85 16.01 9.86
CA SER A 53 29.31 17.31 10.33
C SER A 53 29.28 17.29 11.87
N GLU A 54 30.31 17.85 12.49
CA GLU A 54 30.43 17.91 13.99
C GLU A 54 29.20 18.54 14.67
N ASP A 55 28.41 19.33 13.91
CA ASP A 55 27.18 19.95 14.38
C ASP A 55 25.93 19.03 14.25
N THR A 56 26.07 17.84 13.69
CA THR A 56 24.91 16.91 13.56
C THR A 56 24.92 15.97 14.77
N ALA A 57 24.01 16.19 15.70
CA ALA A 57 23.82 15.27 16.83
C ALA A 57 23.67 13.83 16.34
N PRO A 58 24.34 12.84 16.96
CA PRO A 58 24.21 11.45 16.54
C PRO A 58 22.76 11.01 16.64
N LEU A 59 22.23 10.45 15.54
CA LEU A 59 20.87 9.93 15.50
C LEU A 59 20.68 8.92 16.65
N THR A 60 19.75 9.22 17.53
CA THR A 60 19.40 8.30 18.60
C THR A 60 18.69 7.08 18.01
N VAL A 61 18.97 5.88 18.52
CA VAL A 61 18.28 4.65 18.11
C VAL A 61 16.75 4.82 18.16
N LYS A 62 16.26 5.60 19.12
CA LYS A 62 14.82 5.92 19.24
C LYS A 62 14.31 6.73 18.06
N GLU A 63 15.05 7.70 17.55
CA GLU A 63 14.67 8.51 16.38
C GLU A 63 14.64 7.68 15.09
N VAL A 64 15.65 6.81 14.94
CA VAL A 64 15.70 5.86 13.80
C VAL A 64 14.56 4.86 13.89
N ALA A 65 14.33 4.26 15.06
CA ALA A 65 13.26 3.30 15.27
C ALA A 65 11.87 3.91 15.06
N PHE A 66 11.65 5.14 15.48
CA PHE A 66 10.38 5.83 15.27
C PHE A 66 10.23 6.33 13.84
N GLY A 67 11.32 6.80 13.22
CA GLY A 67 11.32 7.28 11.82
C GLY A 67 11.06 6.18 10.80
N LEU A 68 11.64 5.01 10.99
CA LEU A 68 11.47 3.85 10.11
C LEU A 68 10.33 2.93 10.59
N GLY A 69 10.19 2.75 11.89
CA GLY A 69 9.25 1.80 12.48
C GLY A 69 7.79 2.15 12.22
N ALA A 70 7.42 3.43 12.31
CA ALA A 70 6.05 3.87 12.11
C ALA A 70 5.56 3.63 10.66
N PRO A 71 6.29 4.01 9.59
CA PRO A 71 5.94 3.68 8.22
C PRO A 71 5.94 2.17 7.95
N LEU A 72 6.94 1.43 8.45
CA LEU A 72 6.99 -0.02 8.28
C LEU A 72 5.81 -0.73 8.94
N LEU A 73 5.46 -0.34 10.16
CA LEU A 73 4.30 -0.88 10.87
C LEU A 73 3.01 -0.64 10.07
N LEU A 74 2.85 0.57 9.50
CA LEU A 74 1.70 0.90 8.68
C LEU A 74 1.64 0.05 7.40
N ILE A 75 2.77 -0.12 6.72
CA ILE A 75 2.86 -0.97 5.53
C ILE A 75 2.50 -2.43 5.88
N ILE A 76 3.08 -2.97 6.94
CA ILE A 76 2.79 -4.34 7.40
C ILE A 76 1.32 -4.48 7.79
N ALA A 77 0.72 -3.48 8.46
CA ALA A 77 -0.69 -3.52 8.83
C ALA A 77 -1.61 -3.51 7.60
N VAL A 78 -1.34 -2.64 6.61
CA VAL A 78 -2.15 -2.52 5.39
C VAL A 78 -2.00 -3.78 4.53
N LEU A 79 -0.77 -4.21 4.22
CA LEU A 79 -0.54 -5.44 3.45
C LEU A 79 -1.05 -6.67 4.18
N GLY A 80 -0.84 -6.75 5.49
CA GLY A 80 -1.35 -7.84 6.30
C GLY A 80 -2.88 -7.92 6.30
N ALA A 81 -3.57 -6.79 6.30
CA ALA A 81 -5.03 -6.75 6.16
C ALA A 81 -5.52 -7.26 4.80
N ILE A 82 -4.79 -6.92 3.71
CA ILE A 82 -5.10 -7.40 2.34
C ILE A 82 -4.82 -8.90 2.23
N LEU A 83 -3.61 -9.35 2.61
CA LEU A 83 -3.18 -10.73 2.52
C LEU A 83 -3.96 -11.67 3.45
N GLY A 84 -4.33 -11.18 4.63
CA GLY A 84 -5.21 -11.89 5.56
C GLY A 84 -6.68 -11.93 5.16
N GLY A 85 -7.07 -11.30 4.04
CA GLY A 85 -8.45 -11.24 3.57
C GLY A 85 -9.38 -10.45 4.50
N VAL A 86 -8.80 -9.61 5.35
CA VAL A 86 -9.53 -8.79 6.33
C VAL A 86 -10.24 -7.61 5.65
N ALA A 87 -9.58 -6.99 4.68
CA ALA A 87 -10.09 -5.87 3.92
C ALA A 87 -9.68 -5.97 2.45
N PRO A 88 -10.54 -5.55 1.50
CA PRO A 88 -10.14 -5.38 0.12
C PRO A 88 -9.11 -4.23 0.00
N PRO A 89 -8.29 -4.20 -1.08
CA PRO A 89 -7.22 -3.20 -1.24
C PRO A 89 -7.69 -1.75 -1.10
N THR A 90 -8.89 -1.42 -1.57
CA THR A 90 -9.47 -0.07 -1.50
C THR A 90 -9.75 0.37 -0.05
N GLU A 91 -10.30 -0.52 0.78
CA GLU A 91 -10.57 -0.25 2.19
C GLU A 91 -9.26 -0.18 2.99
N ALA A 92 -8.34 -1.11 2.72
CA ALA A 92 -7.02 -1.13 3.34
C ALA A 92 -6.23 0.15 3.04
N ALA A 93 -6.30 0.66 1.79
CA ALA A 93 -5.69 1.92 1.40
C ALA A 93 -6.28 3.12 2.17
N ALA A 94 -7.61 3.16 2.37
CA ALA A 94 -8.26 4.22 3.15
C ALA A 94 -7.79 4.21 4.61
N ILE A 95 -7.70 3.04 5.24
CA ILE A 95 -7.16 2.88 6.60
C ILE A 95 -5.69 3.30 6.64
N GLY A 96 -4.92 2.92 5.62
CA GLY A 96 -3.51 3.32 5.47
C GLY A 96 -3.33 4.84 5.38
N ALA A 97 -4.14 5.51 4.56
CA ALA A 97 -4.11 6.97 4.43
C ALA A 97 -4.49 7.69 5.74
N ALA A 98 -5.52 7.19 6.43
CA ALA A 98 -5.91 7.73 7.73
C ALA A 98 -4.83 7.48 8.80
N GLY A 99 -4.25 6.28 8.84
CA GLY A 99 -3.14 5.94 9.71
C GLY A 99 -1.91 6.82 9.46
N ALA A 100 -1.56 7.06 8.19
CA ALA A 100 -0.47 7.97 7.82
C ALA A 100 -0.72 9.41 8.29
N ALA A 101 -1.95 9.91 8.15
CA ALA A 101 -2.31 11.25 8.64
C ALA A 101 -2.19 11.36 10.17
N ILE A 102 -2.62 10.31 10.92
CA ILE A 102 -2.48 10.27 12.37
C ILE A 102 -1.00 10.22 12.78
N LEU A 103 -0.20 9.36 12.16
CA LEU A 103 1.23 9.21 12.44
C LEU A 103 2.01 10.49 12.11
N ALA A 104 1.73 11.11 10.96
CA ALA A 104 2.31 12.39 10.58
C ALA A 104 1.91 13.51 11.55
N GLY A 105 0.63 13.55 11.94
CA GLY A 105 0.13 14.47 12.95
C GLY A 105 0.82 14.28 14.30
N LEU A 106 1.04 13.04 14.72
CA LEU A 106 1.74 12.73 15.97
C LEU A 106 3.20 13.24 15.93
N ARG A 107 3.91 12.98 14.83
CA ARG A 107 5.30 13.42 14.66
C ARG A 107 5.43 14.93 14.62
N LEU A 108 4.50 15.61 13.98
CA LEU A 108 4.50 17.07 13.84
C LEU A 108 3.78 17.79 14.98
N SER A 109 3.23 17.07 15.96
CA SER A 109 2.50 17.66 17.09
C SER A 109 3.38 18.54 17.98
N GLU A 110 4.67 18.23 18.08
CA GLU A 110 5.65 19.03 18.82
C GLU A 110 5.92 20.35 18.10
N GLU A 111 6.19 20.33 16.80
CA GLU A 111 6.37 21.55 15.97
C GLU A 111 5.11 22.42 15.95
N ALA A 112 3.96 21.79 15.95
CA ALA A 112 2.67 22.47 15.99
C ALA A 112 2.36 23.07 17.35
N ASN A 113 3.14 22.79 18.40
CA ASN A 113 2.80 23.09 19.79
C ASN A 113 1.34 22.72 20.09
N SER A 114 0.99 21.47 19.76
CA SER A 114 -0.40 20.98 19.78
C SER A 114 -0.62 20.03 20.95
N ARG A 115 -1.68 20.28 21.73
CA ARG A 115 -2.11 19.40 22.83
C ARG A 115 -2.92 18.18 22.34
N LEU A 116 -2.95 17.92 21.00
CA LEU A 116 -3.74 16.86 20.40
C LEU A 116 -3.02 15.49 20.40
N SER A 117 -1.76 15.42 20.84
CA SER A 117 -0.98 14.17 20.87
C SER A 117 -1.67 13.00 21.57
N PRO A 118 -2.37 13.16 22.73
CA PRO A 118 -3.07 12.03 23.34
C PRO A 118 -4.25 11.54 22.51
N LEU A 119 -4.95 12.43 21.80
CA LEU A 119 -6.04 12.07 20.90
C LEU A 119 -5.54 11.33 19.65
N LEU A 120 -4.39 11.72 19.12
CA LEU A 120 -3.72 11.04 18.01
C LEU A 120 -3.29 9.62 18.41
N LEU A 121 -2.69 9.47 19.59
CA LEU A 121 -2.33 8.16 20.13
C LEU A 121 -3.59 7.28 20.36
N ALA A 122 -4.63 7.84 20.93
CA ALA A 122 -5.90 7.14 21.12
C ALA A 122 -6.51 6.69 19.77
N GLY A 123 -6.44 7.54 18.73
CA GLY A 123 -6.86 7.20 17.37
C GLY A 123 -6.05 6.04 16.77
N LEU A 124 -4.75 5.99 17.01
CA LEU A 124 -3.92 4.87 16.56
C LEU A 124 -4.23 3.56 17.30
N ILE A 125 -4.40 3.64 18.63
CA ILE A 125 -4.75 2.49 19.47
C ILE A 125 -6.15 1.97 19.12
N SER A 126 -7.08 2.84 18.72
CA SER A 126 -8.43 2.44 18.35
C SER A 126 -8.48 1.53 17.14
N ILE A 127 -7.52 1.62 16.20
CA ILE A 127 -7.38 0.69 15.07
C ILE A 127 -7.14 -0.74 15.58
N ALA A 128 -6.18 -0.90 16.50
CA ALA A 128 -5.89 -2.19 17.10
C ALA A 128 -7.08 -2.72 17.91
N ALA A 129 -7.78 -1.85 18.64
CA ALA A 129 -8.97 -2.21 19.38
C ALA A 129 -10.11 -2.71 18.47
N ILE A 130 -10.36 -2.04 17.33
CA ILE A 130 -11.37 -2.46 16.35
C ILE A 130 -11.01 -3.84 15.77
N LEU A 131 -9.74 -4.06 15.41
CA LEU A 131 -9.27 -5.35 14.88
C LEU A 131 -9.42 -6.48 15.90
N LEU A 132 -9.10 -6.23 17.17
CA LEU A 132 -9.29 -7.18 18.27
C LEU A 132 -10.77 -7.50 18.49
N LEU A 133 -11.63 -6.48 18.57
CA LEU A 133 -13.07 -6.66 18.77
C LEU A 133 -13.69 -7.46 17.61
N ARG A 134 -13.30 -7.18 16.36
CA ARG A 134 -13.74 -7.94 15.19
C ARG A 134 -13.35 -9.43 15.27
N ASN A 135 -12.18 -9.74 15.82
CA ASN A 135 -11.71 -11.11 15.90
C ASN A 135 -12.28 -11.90 17.08
N THR A 136 -12.71 -11.20 18.13
CA THR A 136 -13.18 -11.82 19.37
C THR A 136 -14.70 -11.82 19.52
N MET A 137 -15.40 -10.94 18.81
CA MET A 137 -16.86 -10.75 18.93
C MET A 137 -17.54 -10.77 17.57
N ASP A 138 -18.75 -11.32 17.51
CA ASP A 138 -19.60 -11.22 16.32
C ASP A 138 -20.25 -9.84 16.27
N LEU A 139 -19.74 -9.00 15.34
CA LEU A 139 -20.17 -7.61 15.16
C LEU A 139 -21.29 -7.45 14.12
N ARG A 140 -21.94 -8.55 13.69
CA ARG A 140 -23.01 -8.49 12.70
C ARG A 140 -24.24 -7.87 13.31
N ALA A 141 -24.59 -6.66 12.88
CA ALA A 141 -25.86 -6.04 13.18
C ALA A 141 -26.96 -6.66 12.30
N GLY A 142 -27.99 -7.25 12.89
CA GLY A 142 -29.14 -7.79 12.15
C GLY A 142 -29.33 -9.30 12.22
N VAL A 143 -28.62 -10.01 13.09
CA VAL A 143 -28.89 -11.42 13.40
C VAL A 143 -30.07 -11.49 14.40
N GLU A 144 -31.03 -12.41 14.16
CA GLU A 144 -32.27 -12.54 14.92
C GLU A 144 -32.09 -12.80 16.43
N THR A 145 -30.91 -13.16 16.89
CA THR A 145 -30.57 -13.36 18.29
C THR A 145 -29.44 -12.42 18.72
N ILE A 146 -29.80 -11.20 19.11
CA ILE A 146 -28.81 -10.27 19.69
C ILE A 146 -28.58 -10.72 21.14
N THR A 147 -27.42 -11.35 21.37
CA THR A 147 -26.94 -11.65 22.73
C THR A 147 -26.39 -10.38 23.38
N ALA A 148 -26.51 -10.21 24.68
CA ALA A 148 -25.99 -9.04 25.41
C ALA A 148 -24.48 -8.79 25.13
N GLY A 149 -23.69 -9.86 24.90
CA GLY A 149 -22.29 -9.76 24.50
C GLY A 149 -22.09 -9.08 23.13
N ASN A 150 -22.94 -9.36 22.16
CA ASN A 150 -22.86 -8.75 20.82
C ASN A 150 -23.20 -7.25 20.88
N THR A 151 -24.16 -6.86 21.70
CA THR A 151 -24.53 -5.44 21.90
C THR A 151 -23.35 -4.66 22.48
N ILE A 152 -22.68 -5.21 23.50
CA ILE A 152 -21.51 -4.59 24.12
C ILE A 152 -20.38 -4.48 23.07
N GLY A 153 -20.12 -5.53 22.28
CA GLY A 153 -19.12 -5.52 21.21
C GLY A 153 -19.40 -4.44 20.17
N ILE A 154 -20.64 -4.29 19.73
CA ILE A 154 -21.05 -3.27 18.77
C ILE A 154 -20.86 -1.86 19.37
N VAL A 155 -21.29 -1.62 20.61
CA VAL A 155 -21.11 -0.32 21.26
C VAL A 155 -19.64 0.04 21.41
N LEU A 156 -18.79 -0.91 21.84
CA LEU A 156 -17.35 -0.69 21.96
C LEU A 156 -16.71 -0.39 20.59
N THR A 157 -17.15 -1.08 19.54
CA THR A 157 -16.64 -0.83 18.18
C THR A 157 -17.06 0.54 17.67
N VAL A 158 -18.28 0.97 17.93
CA VAL A 158 -18.75 2.33 17.59
C VAL A 158 -17.94 3.39 18.34
N LEU A 159 -17.71 3.21 19.64
CA LEU A 159 -16.89 4.13 20.42
C LEU A 159 -15.44 4.18 19.91
N ALA A 160 -14.83 3.03 19.63
CA ALA A 160 -13.48 2.95 19.05
C ALA A 160 -13.44 3.64 17.67
N SER A 161 -14.46 3.48 16.85
CA SER A 161 -14.55 4.16 15.55
C SER A 161 -14.68 5.68 15.70
N LEU A 162 -15.44 6.17 16.67
CA LEU A 162 -15.52 7.60 16.96
C LEU A 162 -14.16 8.16 17.42
N VAL A 163 -13.44 7.43 18.26
CA VAL A 163 -12.08 7.81 18.69
C VAL A 163 -11.12 7.81 17.51
N PHE A 164 -11.22 6.84 16.61
CA PHE A 164 -10.43 6.81 15.37
C PHE A 164 -10.68 8.04 14.51
N PHE A 165 -11.95 8.38 14.23
CA PHE A 165 -12.27 9.55 13.43
C PHE A 165 -11.87 10.86 14.12
N ALA A 166 -11.97 10.94 15.44
CA ALA A 166 -11.47 12.10 16.20
C ALA A 166 -9.95 12.22 16.11
N GLY A 167 -9.22 11.11 16.20
CA GLY A 167 -7.77 11.07 15.99
C GLY A 167 -7.37 11.45 14.57
N PHE A 168 -8.09 10.96 13.57
CA PHE A 168 -7.87 11.34 12.16
C PHE A 168 -8.11 12.83 11.93
N ALA A 169 -9.22 13.38 12.43
CA ALA A 169 -9.51 14.82 12.36
C ALA A 169 -8.42 15.65 13.05
N ALA A 170 -7.96 15.21 14.23
CA ALA A 170 -6.85 15.84 14.93
C ALA A 170 -5.56 15.82 14.10
N GLY A 171 -5.25 14.71 13.41
CA GLY A 171 -4.12 14.60 12.48
C GLY A 171 -4.20 15.61 11.35
N LEU A 172 -5.36 15.74 10.71
CA LEU A 172 -5.59 16.73 9.67
C LEU A 172 -5.46 18.17 10.19
N LEU A 173 -5.92 18.46 11.40
CA LEU A 173 -5.77 19.78 12.02
C LEU A 173 -4.31 20.13 12.29
N VAL A 174 -3.50 19.18 12.78
CA VAL A 174 -2.07 19.36 12.97
C VAL A 174 -1.37 19.60 11.64
N LEU A 175 -1.62 18.75 10.63
CA LEU A 175 -1.05 18.89 9.28
C LEU A 175 -1.43 20.23 8.64
N ARG A 176 -2.67 20.70 8.85
CA ARG A 176 -3.11 22.02 8.39
C ARG A 176 -2.35 23.14 9.08
N LYS A 177 -2.14 23.04 10.40
CA LYS A 177 -1.43 24.03 11.20
C LYS A 177 0.04 24.18 10.77
N VAL A 178 0.71 23.08 10.46
CA VAL A 178 2.10 23.04 9.98
C VAL A 178 2.18 23.29 8.45
N ARG A 179 1.05 23.54 7.78
CA ARG A 179 0.95 23.79 6.33
C ARG A 179 1.39 22.60 5.44
N GLN A 180 1.39 21.37 5.96
CA GLN A 180 1.73 20.17 5.21
C GLN A 180 0.51 19.49 4.56
N LEU A 181 -0.71 19.85 4.96
CA LEU A 181 -1.93 19.23 4.44
C LEU A 181 -2.14 19.55 2.95
N LEU A 182 -2.01 20.80 2.56
CA LEU A 182 -2.26 21.21 1.17
C LEU A 182 -1.24 20.60 0.19
N PRO A 183 0.08 20.61 0.45
CA PRO A 183 1.05 19.91 -0.38
C PRO A 183 0.76 18.41 -0.51
N ALA A 184 0.37 17.73 0.58
CA ALA A 184 0.01 16.31 0.54
C ALA A 184 -1.23 16.06 -0.34
N LEU A 185 -2.29 16.87 -0.21
CA LEU A 185 -3.49 16.77 -1.02
C LEU A 185 -3.23 17.07 -2.50
N THR A 186 -2.44 18.10 -2.81
CA THR A 186 -2.09 18.44 -4.21
C THR A 186 -1.25 17.33 -4.84
N SER A 187 -0.29 16.76 -4.11
CA SER A 187 0.50 15.63 -4.59
C SER A 187 -0.38 14.40 -4.86
N ALA A 188 -1.28 14.06 -3.93
CA ALA A 188 -2.22 12.96 -4.12
C ALA A 188 -3.15 13.20 -5.33
N THR A 189 -3.62 14.44 -5.50
CA THR A 189 -4.48 14.83 -6.65
C THR A 189 -3.74 14.70 -7.97
N HIS A 190 -2.47 15.14 -8.04
CA HIS A 190 -1.65 15.02 -9.24
C HIS A 190 -1.46 13.55 -9.64
N ILE A 191 -1.06 12.69 -8.68
CA ILE A 191 -0.86 11.26 -8.94
C ILE A 191 -2.18 10.61 -9.39
N THR A 192 -3.28 10.88 -8.68
CA THR A 192 -4.60 10.33 -9.03
C THR A 192 -5.05 10.79 -10.41
N SER A 193 -4.90 12.08 -10.73
CA SER A 193 -5.27 12.63 -12.04
C SER A 193 -4.43 12.02 -13.16
N MET A 194 -3.13 11.81 -12.93
CA MET A 194 -2.24 11.15 -13.89
C MET A 194 -2.72 9.72 -14.15
N VAL A 195 -3.00 8.94 -13.11
CA VAL A 195 -3.49 7.56 -13.25
C VAL A 195 -4.81 7.52 -14.02
N PHE A 196 -5.76 8.39 -13.71
CA PHE A 196 -7.03 8.43 -14.45
C PHE A 196 -6.84 8.82 -15.91
N LEU A 197 -5.94 9.75 -16.22
CA LEU A 197 -5.64 10.14 -17.60
C LEU A 197 -5.04 8.96 -18.39
N ILE A 198 -4.11 8.21 -17.78
CA ILE A 198 -3.52 7.00 -18.38
C ILE A 198 -4.61 5.94 -18.62
N LEU A 199 -5.48 5.69 -17.64
CA LEU A 199 -6.59 4.73 -17.77
C LEU A 199 -7.54 5.08 -18.91
N ILE A 200 -7.91 6.35 -19.06
CA ILE A 200 -8.75 6.81 -20.17
C ILE A 200 -8.04 6.60 -21.50
N GLY A 201 -6.77 7.01 -21.59
CA GLY A 201 -5.95 6.82 -22.80
C GLY A 201 -5.81 5.33 -23.17
N ALA A 202 -5.48 4.48 -22.20
CA ALA A 202 -5.36 3.03 -22.39
C ALA A 202 -6.68 2.40 -22.83
N SER A 203 -7.81 2.83 -22.25
CA SER A 203 -9.14 2.33 -22.65
C SER A 203 -9.48 2.70 -24.08
N LEU A 204 -9.21 3.93 -24.51
CA LEU A 204 -9.41 4.38 -25.88
C LEU A 204 -8.49 3.64 -26.85
N PHE A 205 -7.22 3.50 -26.52
CA PHE A 205 -6.26 2.73 -27.31
C PHE A 205 -6.72 1.27 -27.46
N SER A 206 -7.09 0.63 -26.35
CA SER A 206 -7.55 -0.77 -26.34
C SER A 206 -8.80 -0.97 -27.20
N LEU A 207 -9.74 -0.01 -27.16
CA LEU A 207 -10.95 -0.06 -27.99
C LEU A 207 -10.59 -0.01 -29.50
N VAL A 208 -9.73 0.92 -29.90
CA VAL A 208 -9.27 1.06 -31.28
C VAL A 208 -8.47 -0.15 -31.72
N PHE A 209 -7.53 -0.61 -30.88
CA PHE A 209 -6.67 -1.77 -31.15
C PHE A 209 -7.49 -3.05 -31.41
N ARG A 210 -8.51 -3.31 -30.58
CA ARG A 210 -9.44 -4.43 -30.77
C ARG A 210 -10.26 -4.26 -32.05
N GLY A 211 -10.74 -3.05 -32.34
CA GLY A 211 -11.50 -2.76 -33.55
C GLY A 211 -10.73 -3.05 -34.84
N TYR A 212 -9.40 -2.95 -34.80
CA TYR A 212 -8.52 -3.28 -35.93
C TYR A 212 -7.99 -4.74 -35.90
N GLY A 213 -8.52 -5.60 -35.01
CA GLY A 213 -8.08 -7.00 -34.91
C GLY A 213 -6.71 -7.19 -34.26
N GLY A 214 -6.28 -6.24 -33.43
CA GLY A 214 -4.97 -6.28 -32.76
C GLY A 214 -4.82 -7.48 -31.83
N ASP A 215 -5.89 -7.88 -31.14
CA ASP A 215 -5.89 -9.07 -30.26
C ASP A 215 -5.55 -10.33 -31.03
N GLU A 216 -6.14 -10.51 -32.25
CA GLU A 216 -5.88 -11.66 -33.10
C GLU A 216 -4.45 -11.65 -33.63
N MET A 217 -3.93 -10.48 -33.99
CA MET A 217 -2.54 -10.33 -34.45
C MET A 217 -1.54 -10.70 -33.34
N VAL A 218 -1.73 -10.22 -32.11
CA VAL A 218 -0.87 -10.56 -30.97
C VAL A 218 -0.97 -12.05 -30.67
N ALA A 219 -2.18 -12.62 -30.63
CA ALA A 219 -2.39 -14.04 -30.43
C ALA A 219 -1.65 -14.88 -31.50
N ALA A 220 -1.71 -14.50 -32.78
CA ALA A 220 -1.00 -15.18 -33.85
C ALA A 220 0.51 -15.16 -33.67
N ILE A 221 1.08 -14.02 -33.25
CA ILE A 221 2.52 -13.88 -32.97
C ILE A 221 2.91 -14.79 -31.79
N LEU A 222 2.13 -14.81 -30.72
CA LEU A 222 2.42 -15.63 -29.55
C LEU A 222 2.29 -17.13 -29.84
N HIS A 223 1.34 -17.54 -30.69
CA HIS A 223 1.19 -18.93 -31.11
C HIS A 223 2.32 -19.42 -32.01
N GLN A 224 2.94 -18.52 -32.80
CA GLN A 224 4.09 -18.82 -33.65
C GLN A 224 5.42 -18.76 -32.93
N ALA A 225 5.43 -18.34 -31.64
CA ALA A 225 6.66 -18.22 -30.87
C ALA A 225 7.39 -19.58 -30.74
N PRO A 226 8.69 -19.66 -31.06
CA PRO A 226 9.46 -20.88 -30.91
C PRO A 226 9.51 -21.31 -29.45
N GLY A 227 9.29 -22.61 -29.16
CA GLY A 227 9.23 -23.14 -27.80
C GLY A 227 7.84 -23.23 -27.19
N GLY A 228 6.76 -23.02 -27.99
CA GLY A 228 5.37 -23.15 -27.56
C GLY A 228 5.02 -22.19 -26.41
N LYS A 229 4.29 -22.66 -25.39
CA LYS A 229 3.85 -21.81 -24.26
C LYS A 229 5.02 -21.13 -23.51
N TRP A 230 6.17 -21.78 -23.40
CA TRP A 230 7.34 -21.22 -22.73
C TRP A 230 8.02 -20.15 -23.57
N GLY A 231 8.04 -20.32 -24.91
CA GLY A 231 8.53 -19.31 -25.82
C GLY A 231 7.63 -18.07 -25.85
N ALA A 232 6.33 -18.24 -25.87
CA ALA A 232 5.37 -17.15 -25.77
C ALA A 232 5.53 -16.37 -24.44
N LEU A 233 5.68 -17.09 -23.33
CA LEU A 233 5.94 -16.46 -22.02
C LEU A 233 7.27 -15.67 -22.03
N ALA A 234 8.34 -16.26 -22.54
CA ALA A 234 9.64 -15.60 -22.61
C ALA A 234 9.61 -14.35 -23.50
N LEU A 235 8.89 -14.42 -24.64
CA LEU A 235 8.71 -13.27 -25.52
C LEU A 235 7.92 -12.16 -24.84
N THR A 236 6.83 -12.49 -24.16
CA THR A 236 6.05 -11.51 -23.39
C THR A 236 6.88 -10.86 -22.29
N MET A 237 7.62 -11.67 -21.52
CA MET A 237 8.51 -11.13 -20.47
C MET A 237 9.61 -10.24 -21.03
N LEU A 238 10.16 -10.58 -22.19
CA LEU A 238 11.16 -9.76 -22.88
C LEU A 238 10.57 -8.40 -23.31
N VAL A 239 9.37 -8.40 -23.88
CA VAL A 239 8.68 -7.16 -24.27
C VAL A 239 8.42 -6.28 -23.06
N ILE A 240 7.85 -6.85 -21.96
CA ILE A 240 7.62 -6.12 -20.72
C ILE A 240 8.93 -5.58 -20.14
N PHE A 241 10.00 -6.38 -20.17
CA PHE A 241 11.30 -5.96 -19.70
C PHE A 241 11.85 -4.75 -20.48
N ILE A 242 11.75 -4.77 -21.81
CA ILE A 242 12.18 -3.65 -22.67
C ILE A 242 11.32 -2.42 -22.41
N LEU A 243 9.99 -2.58 -22.33
CA LEU A 243 9.06 -1.48 -22.04
C LEU A 243 9.36 -0.84 -20.68
N GLY A 244 9.75 -1.62 -19.68
CA GLY A 244 10.11 -1.14 -18.34
C GLY A 244 11.29 -0.16 -18.27
N PHE A 245 12.08 -0.01 -19.34
CA PHE A 245 13.10 1.04 -19.44
C PHE A 245 12.53 2.41 -19.89
N PHE A 246 11.35 2.42 -20.51
CA PHE A 246 10.78 3.60 -21.13
C PHE A 246 9.48 4.05 -20.49
N LEU A 247 8.72 3.10 -19.95
CA LEU A 247 7.38 3.32 -19.39
C LEU A 247 7.40 3.12 -17.87
N ASP A 248 6.56 3.88 -17.18
CA ASP A 248 6.27 3.66 -15.78
C ASP A 248 5.44 2.38 -15.59
N PHE A 249 5.48 1.80 -14.39
CA PHE A 249 4.78 0.54 -14.10
C PHE A 249 3.26 0.63 -14.34
N ILE A 250 2.67 1.81 -14.11
CA ILE A 250 1.23 2.04 -14.35
C ILE A 250 0.90 1.87 -15.83
N GLU A 251 1.73 2.42 -16.72
CA GLU A 251 1.55 2.34 -18.18
C GLU A 251 1.74 0.93 -18.72
N ILE A 252 2.59 0.11 -18.07
CA ILE A 252 2.81 -1.29 -18.48
C ILE A 252 1.65 -2.20 -18.04
N VAL A 253 1.01 -1.89 -16.91
CA VAL A 253 -0.07 -2.72 -16.34
C VAL A 253 -1.40 -2.44 -17.03
N PHE A 254 -1.65 -1.22 -17.50
CA PHE A 254 -2.90 -0.81 -18.14
C PHE A 254 -2.78 -0.66 -19.64
#